data_7ae233e0ce78385f600fcc1658949f11
#
_entry.id   7ae233e0ce78385f600fcc1658949f11
#
_cell.length_a   1.000
_cell.length_b   1.000
_cell.length_c   1.000
_cell.angle_alpha   90.00
_cell.angle_beta   90.00
_cell.angle_gamma   90.00
#
_symmetry.space_group_name_H-M   'P 1'
#
loop_
_entity.id
_entity.type
_entity.pdbx_description
1 polymer ?
#
loop_
_entity_poly.entity_id
_entity_poly.type
_entity_poly.pdbx_seq_one_letter_code
_entity_poly.pdbx_strand_id
1 'polypeptide(L)'
;LMKTTIALSCFVVIVSSVAVAGQAPDAYEPPRTAAGDPDLQGVWNFSSNVSMQRPQRFGDREFMTAEEVAQLRARLAAADAASDQAVPQRDGGPGGYNDFWVESAGLTDQIRTSHIVFPVMGRLPDTVAGIDIIAGGLGDDVSGARPVRFVVGGIAKDGPEDRGLSERCIVGFNSGPPFVPSLYNNNVQIIHNEGHAVIMTEMIHDTRVVPLGDRPPLDEAIGLWSGDPRGYWDGDTLVVETRNFNGLTQSFSAFGTSKDKVLTERFSRIGPYTVNYEWTIEDPSTFADKITAIVPMTKVDGEMYE
;
A
#
# COMPACT_ATOMS: atom_id res chain seq x y z
N LEU A 1 -79.76 10.46 46.39
CA LEU A 1 -78.89 10.40 45.17
C LEU A 1 -77.42 10.40 45.56
N MET A 2 -76.83 9.21 45.43
CA MET A 2 -75.42 8.94 45.79
C MET A 2 -74.61 8.95 44.50
N LYS A 3 -73.66 9.86 44.39
CA LYS A 3 -72.75 9.91 43.25
C LYS A 3 -71.49 9.11 43.55
N THR A 4 -71.33 8.00 42.86
CA THR A 4 -70.12 7.14 42.94
C THR A 4 -69.06 7.70 41.97
N THR A 5 -67.93 8.11 42.50
CA THR A 5 -66.78 8.55 41.72
C THR A 5 -65.82 7.38 41.50
N ILE A 6 -65.65 6.96 40.26
CA ILE A 6 -64.70 5.91 39.89
C ILE A 6 -63.33 6.61 39.61
N ALA A 7 -62.34 6.31 40.43
CA ALA A 7 -60.96 6.73 40.22
C ALA A 7 -60.26 5.74 39.27
N LEU A 8 -59.85 6.23 38.10
CA LEU A 8 -59.07 5.47 37.12
C LEU A 8 -57.57 5.64 37.41
N SER A 9 -56.94 4.61 37.97
CA SER A 9 -55.48 4.56 38.20
C SER A 9 -54.79 4.21 36.92
N CYS A 10 -54.07 5.15 36.27
CA CYS A 10 -53.14 4.87 35.21
C CYS A 10 -51.82 4.32 35.75
N PHE A 11 -51.57 3.04 35.48
CA PHE A 11 -50.26 2.43 35.72
C PHE A 11 -49.32 2.77 34.55
N VAL A 12 -48.34 3.62 34.81
CA VAL A 12 -47.25 3.91 33.86
C VAL A 12 -46.19 2.85 34.05
N VAL A 13 -46.07 1.93 33.08
CA VAL A 13 -44.96 0.98 32.99
C VAL A 13 -43.78 1.70 32.36
N ILE A 14 -42.78 2.02 33.16
CA ILE A 14 -41.49 2.51 32.65
C ILE A 14 -40.68 1.32 32.20
N VAL A 15 -40.61 1.11 30.90
CA VAL A 15 -39.69 0.13 30.29
C VAL A 15 -38.30 0.76 30.23
N SER A 16 -37.44 0.46 31.18
CA SER A 16 -36.04 0.84 31.17
C SER A 16 -35.33 0.00 30.10
N SER A 17 -35.06 0.58 28.92
CA SER A 17 -34.15 0.01 27.93
C SER A 17 -32.72 0.10 28.47
N VAL A 18 -32.17 -1.00 28.95
CA VAL A 18 -30.72 -1.13 29.20
C VAL A 18 -30.04 -1.17 27.84
N ALA A 19 -29.43 -0.07 27.46
CA ALA A 19 -28.50 -0.06 26.34
C ALA A 19 -27.30 -0.93 26.75
N VAL A 20 -27.18 -2.12 26.17
CA VAL A 20 -25.94 -2.90 26.19
C VAL A 20 -24.95 -2.12 25.32
N ALA A 21 -24.12 -1.31 25.96
CA ALA A 21 -22.94 -0.75 25.32
C ALA A 21 -22.06 -1.97 24.98
N GLY A 22 -22.06 -2.39 23.72
CA GLY A 22 -21.08 -3.32 23.21
C GLY A 22 -19.71 -2.67 23.44
N GLN A 23 -18.85 -3.31 24.25
CA GLN A 23 -17.46 -2.91 24.36
C GLN A 23 -16.88 -2.97 22.96
N ALA A 24 -16.31 -1.84 22.49
CA ALA A 24 -15.43 -1.87 21.34
C ALA A 24 -14.34 -2.92 21.63
N PRO A 25 -13.96 -3.75 20.65
CA PRO A 25 -12.86 -4.69 20.86
C PRO A 25 -11.66 -3.89 21.36
N ASP A 26 -10.99 -4.39 22.40
CA ASP A 26 -9.80 -3.76 22.95
C ASP A 26 -8.82 -3.49 21.81
N ALA A 27 -8.32 -2.27 21.72
CA ALA A 27 -7.35 -1.90 20.70
C ALA A 27 -6.13 -2.82 20.86
N TYR A 28 -5.65 -3.41 19.76
CA TYR A 28 -4.48 -4.26 19.78
C TYR A 28 -3.26 -3.48 20.29
N GLU A 29 -2.62 -3.97 21.32
CA GLU A 29 -1.37 -3.41 21.82
C GLU A 29 -0.19 -4.16 21.17
N PRO A 30 0.65 -3.49 20.36
CA PRO A 30 1.79 -4.15 19.73
C PRO A 30 2.85 -4.52 20.77
N PRO A 31 3.57 -5.64 20.59
CA PRO A 31 4.77 -5.93 21.37
C PRO A 31 5.74 -4.76 21.29
N ARG A 32 6.59 -4.63 22.32
CA ARG A 32 7.58 -3.57 22.38
C ARG A 32 9.00 -4.16 22.26
N THR A 33 9.88 -3.42 21.62
CA THR A 33 11.32 -3.69 21.62
C THR A 33 11.92 -3.39 22.99
N ALA A 34 13.20 -3.71 23.19
CA ALA A 34 13.92 -3.36 24.41
C ALA A 34 14.01 -1.84 24.63
N ALA A 35 13.94 -1.03 23.57
CA ALA A 35 13.90 0.42 23.61
C ALA A 35 12.52 0.99 23.98
N GLY A 36 11.48 0.15 24.00
CA GLY A 36 10.11 0.54 24.29
C GLY A 36 9.27 0.93 23.07
N ASP A 37 9.87 0.96 21.89
CA ASP A 37 9.17 1.25 20.64
C ASP A 37 8.30 0.05 20.20
N PRO A 38 7.20 0.29 19.47
CA PRO A 38 6.41 -0.80 18.90
C PRO A 38 7.27 -1.71 18.01
N ASP A 39 7.17 -3.01 18.20
CA ASP A 39 7.96 -3.98 17.44
C ASP A 39 7.34 -4.24 16.06
N LEU A 40 7.93 -3.60 15.04
CA LEU A 40 7.61 -3.82 13.63
C LEU A 40 8.55 -4.82 12.95
N GLN A 41 9.51 -5.38 13.68
CA GLN A 41 10.54 -6.24 13.11
C GLN A 41 9.97 -7.53 12.52
N GLY A 42 10.56 -7.96 11.44
CA GLY A 42 10.21 -9.19 10.75
C GLY A 42 10.05 -8.99 9.25
N VAL A 43 9.61 -10.07 8.59
CA VAL A 43 9.27 -10.06 7.17
C VAL A 43 7.76 -9.91 7.03
N TRP A 44 7.35 -9.01 6.15
CA TRP A 44 5.96 -8.66 5.90
C TRP A 44 5.67 -8.75 4.41
N ASN A 45 4.58 -9.41 4.05
CA ASN A 45 4.13 -9.54 2.67
C ASN A 45 3.02 -8.52 2.38
N PHE A 46 3.21 -7.70 1.33
CA PHE A 46 2.25 -6.69 0.89
C PHE A 46 1.49 -7.08 -0.40
N SER A 47 1.53 -8.35 -0.81
CA SER A 47 0.70 -8.83 -1.92
C SER A 47 -0.77 -8.55 -1.68
N SER A 48 -1.52 -8.33 -2.73
CA SER A 48 -2.95 -8.01 -2.60
C SER A 48 -3.75 -8.40 -3.84
N ASN A 49 -4.96 -8.88 -3.59
CA ASN A 49 -5.98 -9.12 -4.62
C ASN A 49 -6.95 -7.93 -4.79
N VAL A 50 -6.67 -6.83 -4.10
CA VAL A 50 -7.44 -5.58 -4.20
C VAL A 50 -6.79 -4.68 -5.23
N SER A 51 -7.58 -4.06 -6.09
CA SER A 51 -7.08 -3.11 -7.08
C SER A 51 -6.56 -1.84 -6.40
N MET A 52 -5.49 -1.24 -6.94
CA MET A 52 -5.01 0.06 -6.46
C MET A 52 -6.11 1.11 -6.58
N GLN A 53 -6.71 1.25 -7.75
CA GLN A 53 -7.84 2.14 -7.99
C GLN A 53 -9.17 1.39 -7.92
N ARG A 54 -10.21 2.06 -7.41
CA ARG A 54 -11.55 1.50 -7.27
C ARG A 54 -12.20 1.22 -8.64
N PRO A 55 -12.52 -0.04 -8.95
CA PRO A 55 -13.27 -0.38 -10.16
C PRO A 55 -14.65 0.30 -10.17
N GLN A 56 -15.09 0.75 -11.35
CA GLN A 56 -16.34 1.50 -11.50
C GLN A 56 -17.58 0.77 -10.95
N ARG A 57 -17.59 -0.57 -11.02
CA ARG A 57 -18.70 -1.39 -10.51
C ARG A 57 -18.99 -1.21 -9.01
N PHE A 58 -18.03 -0.71 -8.23
CA PHE A 58 -18.20 -0.47 -6.81
C PHE A 58 -18.79 0.91 -6.49
N GLY A 59 -18.85 1.84 -7.47
CA GLY A 59 -19.27 3.22 -7.23
C GLY A 59 -18.40 3.87 -6.13
N ASP A 60 -19.06 4.46 -5.14
CA ASP A 60 -18.37 5.13 -4.01
C ASP A 60 -18.19 4.22 -2.78
N ARG A 61 -18.52 2.93 -2.88
CA ARG A 61 -18.41 2.01 -1.75
C ARG A 61 -16.95 1.73 -1.41
N GLU A 62 -16.62 1.98 -0.16
CA GLU A 62 -15.28 1.78 0.38
C GLU A 62 -14.95 0.30 0.60
N PHE A 63 -15.95 -0.48 1.03
CA PHE A 63 -15.78 -1.91 1.34
C PHE A 63 -16.64 -2.80 0.44
N MET A 64 -16.17 -4.01 0.21
CA MET A 64 -16.93 -5.07 -0.43
C MET A 64 -18.04 -5.57 0.49
N THR A 65 -19.14 -6.03 -0.09
CA THR A 65 -20.18 -6.73 0.66
C THR A 65 -19.71 -8.15 1.03
N ALA A 66 -20.34 -8.77 2.02
CA ALA A 66 -20.03 -10.14 2.41
C ALA A 66 -20.14 -11.13 1.23
N GLU A 67 -21.11 -10.91 0.34
CA GLU A 67 -21.29 -11.72 -0.87
C GLU A 67 -20.13 -11.54 -1.85
N GLU A 68 -19.67 -10.30 -2.09
CA GLU A 68 -18.53 -9.99 -2.96
C GLU A 68 -17.23 -10.57 -2.39
N VAL A 69 -17.05 -10.53 -1.07
CA VAL A 69 -15.93 -11.19 -0.38
C VAL A 69 -15.97 -12.70 -0.57
N ALA A 70 -17.15 -13.32 -0.43
CA ALA A 70 -17.31 -14.76 -0.65
C ALA A 70 -17.01 -15.15 -2.11
N GLN A 71 -17.45 -14.34 -3.08
CA GLN A 71 -17.15 -14.55 -4.51
C GLN A 71 -15.67 -14.38 -4.82
N LEU A 72 -14.99 -13.41 -4.18
CA LEU A 72 -13.55 -13.22 -4.31
C LEU A 72 -12.80 -14.45 -3.77
N ARG A 73 -13.12 -14.90 -2.56
CA ARG A 73 -12.53 -16.11 -1.95
C ARG A 73 -12.71 -17.33 -2.83
N ALA A 74 -13.92 -17.55 -3.38
CA ALA A 74 -14.19 -18.67 -4.26
C ALA A 74 -13.35 -18.62 -5.55
N ARG A 75 -13.16 -17.43 -6.13
CA ARG A 75 -12.30 -17.27 -7.32
C ARG A 75 -10.84 -17.54 -7.04
N LEU A 76 -10.33 -17.09 -5.89
CA LEU A 76 -8.95 -17.34 -5.49
C LEU A 76 -8.72 -18.83 -5.24
N ALA A 77 -9.60 -19.49 -4.52
CA ALA A 77 -9.52 -20.94 -4.30
C ALA A 77 -9.59 -21.74 -5.61
N ALA A 78 -10.38 -21.29 -6.57
CA ALA A 78 -10.43 -21.91 -7.90
C ALA A 78 -9.16 -21.67 -8.71
N ALA A 79 -8.53 -20.50 -8.58
CA ALA A 79 -7.24 -20.19 -9.22
C ALA A 79 -6.12 -21.04 -8.61
N ASP A 80 -6.05 -21.15 -7.29
CA ASP A 80 -5.07 -22.00 -6.59
C ASP A 80 -5.20 -23.47 -7.03
N ALA A 81 -6.43 -24.00 -7.07
CA ALA A 81 -6.68 -25.38 -7.53
C ALA A 81 -6.34 -25.59 -9.03
N ALA A 82 -6.41 -24.54 -9.84
CA ALA A 82 -6.00 -24.59 -11.24
C ALA A 82 -4.47 -24.51 -11.40
N SER A 83 -3.79 -23.79 -10.52
CA SER A 83 -2.33 -23.64 -10.54
C SER A 83 -1.60 -24.94 -10.18
N ASP A 84 -2.22 -25.79 -9.36
CA ASP A 84 -1.71 -27.13 -9.03
C ASP A 84 -1.73 -28.10 -10.23
N GLN A 85 -2.46 -27.75 -11.30
CA GLN A 85 -2.45 -28.53 -12.53
C GLN A 85 -1.25 -28.12 -13.38
N ALA A 86 -0.35 -29.06 -13.68
CA ALA A 86 0.84 -28.82 -14.48
C ALA A 86 0.49 -28.08 -15.79
N VAL A 87 0.93 -26.82 -15.88
CA VAL A 87 0.75 -26.03 -17.11
C VAL A 87 1.60 -26.67 -18.21
N PRO A 88 1.01 -27.06 -19.37
CA PRO A 88 1.80 -27.55 -20.50
C PRO A 88 2.82 -26.47 -20.90
N GLN A 89 4.09 -26.84 -20.94
CA GLN A 89 5.16 -25.99 -21.43
C GLN A 89 4.80 -25.55 -22.87
N ARG A 90 4.62 -24.26 -23.10
CA ARG A 90 4.44 -23.73 -24.45
C ARG A 90 5.75 -23.93 -25.20
N ASP A 91 5.71 -24.68 -26.26
CA ASP A 91 6.86 -24.89 -27.15
C ASP A 91 7.42 -23.55 -27.63
N GLY A 92 8.69 -23.28 -27.31
CA GLY A 92 9.51 -22.24 -27.92
C GLY A 92 9.54 -20.84 -27.28
N GLY A 93 9.02 -20.64 -26.08
CA GLY A 93 9.21 -19.41 -25.31
C GLY A 93 10.20 -19.57 -24.16
N PRO A 94 10.93 -18.51 -23.73
CA PRO A 94 11.56 -18.54 -22.42
C PRO A 94 10.46 -18.85 -21.41
N GLY A 95 10.67 -19.82 -20.52
CA GLY A 95 9.67 -20.33 -19.59
C GLY A 95 8.89 -19.21 -18.95
N GLY A 96 7.59 -19.14 -19.24
CA GLY A 96 6.72 -18.15 -18.62
C GLY A 96 6.69 -18.39 -17.11
N TYR A 97 6.56 -17.35 -16.34
CA TYR A 97 6.20 -17.46 -14.95
C TYR A 97 4.96 -18.34 -14.86
N ASN A 98 5.10 -19.50 -14.22
CA ASN A 98 3.95 -20.32 -13.86
C ASN A 98 3.30 -19.72 -12.61
N ASP A 99 2.08 -20.12 -12.31
CA ASP A 99 1.31 -19.61 -11.18
C ASP A 99 1.99 -19.87 -9.82
N PHE A 100 3.02 -20.70 -9.76
CA PHE A 100 3.87 -20.94 -8.59
C PHE A 100 4.52 -19.65 -8.05
N TRP A 101 4.84 -18.69 -8.91
CA TRP A 101 5.44 -17.42 -8.53
C TRP A 101 4.43 -16.32 -8.17
N VAL A 102 3.13 -16.59 -8.37
CA VAL A 102 2.07 -15.63 -8.06
C VAL A 102 1.72 -15.74 -6.58
N GLU A 103 1.95 -14.66 -5.85
CA GLU A 103 1.64 -14.60 -4.42
C GLU A 103 0.15 -14.35 -4.20
N SER A 104 -0.43 -15.11 -3.26
CA SER A 104 -1.81 -14.93 -2.82
C SER A 104 -1.85 -14.19 -1.49
N ALA A 105 -2.51 -13.05 -1.45
CA ALA A 105 -2.73 -12.33 -0.21
C ALA A 105 -3.78 -13.01 0.67
N GLY A 106 -3.51 -13.09 1.96
CA GLY A 106 -4.53 -13.43 2.95
C GLY A 106 -5.69 -12.42 2.93
N LEU A 107 -6.92 -12.91 2.96
CA LEU A 107 -8.10 -12.05 2.98
C LEU A 107 -8.60 -11.84 4.41
N THR A 108 -8.73 -10.59 4.83
CA THR A 108 -9.41 -10.18 6.05
C THR A 108 -10.93 -10.26 5.88
N ASP A 109 -11.69 -10.09 6.95
CA ASP A 109 -13.17 -10.09 6.88
C ASP A 109 -13.72 -8.80 6.28
N GLN A 110 -12.98 -7.70 6.36
CA GLN A 110 -13.32 -6.44 5.72
C GLN A 110 -12.31 -6.13 4.61
N ILE A 111 -12.75 -6.30 3.37
CA ILE A 111 -11.93 -6.04 2.19
C ILE A 111 -12.35 -4.72 1.55
N ARG A 112 -11.39 -3.83 1.35
CA ARG A 112 -11.62 -2.58 0.62
C ARG A 112 -11.86 -2.85 -0.86
N THR A 113 -12.58 -1.93 -1.50
CA THR A 113 -12.79 -1.97 -2.96
C THR A 113 -11.60 -1.40 -3.74
N SER A 114 -10.69 -0.70 -3.06
CA SER A 114 -9.43 -0.16 -3.59
C SER A 114 -8.43 0.06 -2.48
N HIS A 115 -7.14 0.09 -2.82
CA HIS A 115 -6.10 0.55 -1.91
C HIS A 115 -6.12 2.06 -1.75
N ILE A 116 -6.37 2.82 -2.82
CA ILE A 116 -6.55 4.28 -2.73
C ILE A 116 -7.80 4.59 -1.91
N VAL A 117 -7.60 5.35 -0.82
CA VAL A 117 -8.65 5.79 0.11
C VAL A 117 -8.89 7.30 0.01
N PHE A 118 -7.92 8.03 -0.49
CA PHE A 118 -8.06 9.44 -0.84
C PHE A 118 -7.39 9.72 -2.19
N PRO A 119 -8.07 10.42 -3.10
CA PRO A 119 -9.43 10.97 -3.01
C PRO A 119 -10.49 9.91 -2.70
N VAL A 120 -11.58 10.30 -2.01
CA VAL A 120 -12.62 9.38 -1.50
C VAL A 120 -13.28 8.51 -2.57
N MET A 121 -13.21 8.94 -3.84
CA MET A 121 -13.63 8.12 -4.98
C MET A 121 -12.75 6.88 -5.17
N GLY A 122 -11.62 6.75 -4.44
CA GLY A 122 -10.71 5.61 -4.51
C GLY A 122 -9.93 5.52 -5.83
N ARG A 123 -9.70 6.64 -6.49
CA ARG A 123 -8.98 6.75 -7.76
C ARG A 123 -7.99 7.90 -7.72
N LEU A 124 -7.08 7.88 -8.68
CA LEU A 124 -6.14 8.99 -8.83
C LEU A 124 -6.89 10.30 -9.07
N PRO A 125 -6.42 11.40 -8.50
CA PRO A 125 -6.88 12.73 -8.87
C PRO A 125 -6.48 13.07 -10.29
N ASP A 126 -7.10 14.12 -10.84
CA ASP A 126 -6.72 14.66 -12.14
C ASP A 126 -5.26 15.16 -12.10
N THR A 127 -4.59 15.10 -13.24
CA THR A 127 -3.27 15.72 -13.39
C THR A 127 -3.40 17.23 -13.52
N VAL A 128 -2.34 17.92 -13.15
CA VAL A 128 -2.23 19.37 -13.37
C VAL A 128 -2.31 19.65 -14.88
N ALA A 129 -2.93 20.76 -15.26
CA ALA A 129 -3.12 21.13 -16.65
C ALA A 129 -1.79 21.16 -17.43
N GLY A 130 -1.76 20.48 -18.56
CA GLY A 130 -0.58 20.35 -19.41
C GLY A 130 0.40 19.25 -18.99
N ILE A 131 0.06 18.46 -17.96
CA ILE A 131 0.84 17.29 -17.55
C ILE A 131 0.10 16.02 -17.96
N ASP A 132 0.72 15.24 -18.84
CA ASP A 132 0.32 13.89 -19.18
C ASP A 132 1.28 12.89 -18.55
N ILE A 133 0.77 11.69 -18.25
CA ILE A 133 1.58 10.60 -17.72
C ILE A 133 1.70 9.53 -18.80
N ILE A 134 2.92 9.22 -19.20
CA ILE A 134 3.24 8.18 -20.16
C ILE A 134 3.72 6.94 -19.39
N ALA A 135 3.11 5.81 -19.63
CA ALA A 135 3.42 4.53 -18.96
C ALA A 135 4.74 3.89 -19.42
N GLY A 136 5.68 4.68 -19.91
CA GLY A 136 6.93 4.21 -20.50
C GLY A 136 6.77 3.86 -21.98
N GLY A 137 7.82 3.36 -22.58
CA GLY A 137 7.81 3.00 -23.99
C GLY A 137 9.16 3.27 -24.67
N LEU A 138 9.17 3.14 -25.99
CA LEU A 138 10.34 3.39 -26.83
C LEU A 138 10.12 4.72 -27.58
N GLY A 139 11.05 5.65 -27.48
CA GLY A 139 10.97 6.94 -28.11
C GLY A 139 11.40 8.08 -27.20
N ASP A 140 11.35 9.30 -27.71
CA ASP A 140 11.72 10.50 -26.99
C ASP A 140 10.65 10.91 -25.98
N ASP A 141 11.05 11.64 -24.94
CA ASP A 141 10.14 12.25 -23.97
C ASP A 141 9.25 13.30 -24.68
N VAL A 142 7.98 13.28 -24.35
CA VAL A 142 7.01 14.26 -24.88
C VAL A 142 6.95 15.45 -23.94
N SER A 143 6.99 16.66 -24.52
CA SER A 143 6.92 17.90 -23.75
C SER A 143 5.65 17.95 -22.89
N GLY A 144 5.81 18.27 -21.60
CA GLY A 144 4.72 18.28 -20.61
C GLY A 144 4.34 16.91 -20.05
N ALA A 145 4.90 15.81 -20.56
CA ALA A 145 4.64 14.47 -20.06
C ALA A 145 5.54 14.10 -18.87
N ARG A 146 5.06 13.13 -18.08
CA ARG A 146 5.80 12.47 -16.99
C ARG A 146 6.00 11.00 -17.36
N PRO A 147 7.10 10.63 -18.02
CA PRO A 147 7.33 9.26 -18.45
C PRO A 147 7.63 8.34 -17.28
N VAL A 148 7.04 7.14 -17.28
CA VAL A 148 7.30 6.07 -16.33
C VAL A 148 8.50 5.26 -16.82
N ARG A 149 9.65 5.38 -16.16
CA ARG A 149 10.91 4.79 -16.63
C ARG A 149 11.23 3.39 -16.08
N PHE A 150 10.42 2.86 -15.20
CA PHE A 150 10.63 1.52 -14.67
C PHE A 150 9.84 0.42 -15.43
N VAL A 151 8.98 0.81 -16.35
CA VAL A 151 8.29 -0.12 -17.24
C VAL A 151 9.26 -0.67 -18.27
N VAL A 152 9.11 -1.94 -18.63
CA VAL A 152 9.92 -2.60 -19.64
C VAL A 152 9.99 -1.79 -20.93
N GLY A 153 11.19 -1.64 -21.46
CA GLY A 153 11.45 -0.91 -22.68
C GLY A 153 11.81 0.57 -22.49
N GLY A 154 11.63 1.15 -21.29
CA GLY A 154 12.03 2.54 -21.02
C GLY A 154 11.38 3.56 -21.96
N ILE A 155 12.14 4.61 -22.30
CA ILE A 155 11.68 5.70 -23.19
C ILE A 155 12.22 5.51 -24.62
N ALA A 156 13.50 5.14 -24.75
CA ALA A 156 14.17 4.84 -26.02
C ALA A 156 14.94 3.51 -25.92
N LYS A 157 15.74 3.16 -26.89
CA LYS A 157 16.51 1.91 -26.90
C LYS A 157 17.92 2.09 -27.50
N ASP A 158 18.44 3.30 -27.47
CA ASP A 158 19.75 3.62 -28.02
C ASP A 158 20.88 3.23 -27.05
N GLY A 159 20.56 3.16 -25.74
CA GLY A 159 21.49 2.77 -24.69
C GLY A 159 20.82 2.08 -23.51
N PRO A 160 21.61 1.59 -22.54
CA PRO A 160 21.07 0.97 -21.33
C PRO A 160 20.26 1.94 -20.47
N GLU A 161 20.54 3.22 -20.53
CA GLU A 161 19.82 4.29 -19.80
C GLU A 161 18.36 4.42 -20.25
N ASP A 162 18.06 3.97 -21.45
CA ASP A 162 16.71 4.00 -22.03
C ASP A 162 15.83 2.84 -21.54
N ARG A 163 16.43 1.86 -20.85
CA ARG A 163 15.69 0.74 -20.28
C ARG A 163 14.99 1.12 -18.99
N GLY A 164 13.90 0.42 -18.67
CA GLY A 164 13.17 0.58 -17.42
C GLY A 164 14.05 0.39 -16.19
N LEU A 165 13.76 1.08 -15.11
CA LEU A 165 14.57 1.02 -13.88
C LEU A 165 14.60 -0.37 -13.26
N SER A 166 13.49 -1.12 -13.32
CA SER A 166 13.43 -2.51 -12.85
C SER A 166 14.26 -3.45 -13.71
N GLU A 167 14.27 -3.25 -15.03
CA GLU A 167 15.08 -4.03 -15.97
C GLU A 167 16.58 -3.83 -15.73
N ARG A 168 16.95 -2.64 -15.24
CA ARG A 168 18.33 -2.28 -14.87
C ARG A 168 18.67 -2.58 -13.41
N CYS A 169 17.78 -3.17 -12.65
CA CYS A 169 17.92 -3.44 -11.22
C CYS A 169 18.28 -2.19 -10.38
N ILE A 170 17.74 -1.02 -10.76
CA ILE A 170 17.95 0.25 -10.03
C ILE A 170 16.82 0.46 -9.03
N VAL A 171 15.55 0.32 -9.47
CA VAL A 171 14.35 0.38 -8.62
C VAL A 171 13.39 -0.69 -9.11
N GLY A 172 12.98 -1.59 -8.23
CA GLY A 172 11.97 -2.61 -8.54
C GLY A 172 10.60 -2.00 -8.83
N PHE A 173 9.83 -2.65 -9.68
CA PHE A 173 8.52 -2.14 -10.09
C PHE A 173 7.49 -2.08 -8.93
N ASN A 174 7.74 -2.79 -7.82
CA ASN A 174 6.89 -2.82 -6.63
C ASN A 174 7.61 -2.38 -5.35
N SER A 175 8.95 -2.23 -5.39
CA SER A 175 9.77 -1.97 -4.19
C SER A 175 9.70 -0.54 -3.68
N GLY A 176 9.08 0.35 -4.45
CA GLY A 176 8.83 1.71 -4.00
C GLY A 176 10.05 2.61 -3.83
N PRO A 177 10.03 3.55 -2.88
CA PRO A 177 8.85 3.94 -2.11
C PRO A 177 7.79 4.72 -2.91
N PRO A 178 6.49 4.53 -2.68
CA PRO A 178 5.85 3.56 -1.78
C PRO A 178 5.78 2.14 -2.38
N PHE A 179 5.52 1.14 -1.53
CA PHE A 179 5.26 -0.23 -1.98
C PHE A 179 3.91 -0.32 -2.70
N VAL A 180 3.91 -1.07 -3.80
CA VAL A 180 2.71 -1.30 -4.60
C VAL A 180 2.58 -2.80 -4.85
N PRO A 181 1.47 -3.44 -4.46
CA PRO A 181 1.27 -4.87 -4.70
C PRO A 181 1.49 -5.26 -6.15
N SER A 182 2.18 -6.36 -6.35
CA SER A 182 2.48 -6.94 -7.66
C SER A 182 2.25 -8.45 -7.66
N LEU A 183 2.58 -9.11 -8.77
CA LEU A 183 2.39 -10.56 -8.92
C LEU A 183 3.35 -11.39 -8.05
N TYR A 184 4.53 -10.87 -7.73
CA TYR A 184 5.57 -11.60 -7.00
C TYR A 184 6.55 -10.64 -6.31
N ASN A 185 7.39 -11.16 -5.42
CA ASN A 185 8.42 -10.46 -4.65
C ASN A 185 7.81 -9.27 -3.86
N ASN A 186 6.70 -9.53 -3.14
CA ASN A 186 6.03 -8.54 -2.32
C ASN A 186 6.48 -8.58 -0.86
N ASN A 187 7.64 -9.15 -0.56
CA ASN A 187 8.14 -9.19 0.80
C ASN A 187 9.00 -7.96 1.11
N VAL A 188 8.85 -7.47 2.33
CA VAL A 188 9.66 -6.41 2.92
C VAL A 188 10.10 -6.83 4.31
N GLN A 189 11.38 -6.67 4.61
CA GLN A 189 11.93 -6.86 5.93
C GLN A 189 12.10 -5.51 6.62
N ILE A 190 11.56 -5.40 7.82
CA ILE A 190 11.73 -4.22 8.69
C ILE A 190 12.61 -4.62 9.87
N ILE A 191 13.66 -3.86 10.11
CA ILE A 191 14.55 -3.96 11.27
C ILE A 191 14.67 -2.55 11.84
N HIS A 192 14.59 -2.38 13.15
CA HIS A 192 14.79 -1.07 13.75
C HIS A 192 15.45 -1.11 15.11
N ASN A 193 16.06 0.00 15.49
CA ASN A 193 16.60 0.29 16.81
C ASN A 193 16.25 1.75 17.17
N GLU A 194 16.78 2.26 18.26
CA GLU A 194 16.53 3.64 18.74
C GLU A 194 16.87 4.73 17.70
N GLY A 195 17.86 4.51 16.85
CA GLY A 195 18.39 5.54 15.95
C GLY A 195 18.03 5.37 14.48
N HIS A 196 17.62 4.19 14.06
CA HIS A 196 17.37 3.88 12.66
C HIS A 196 16.30 2.81 12.48
N ALA A 197 15.53 2.94 11.38
CA ALA A 197 14.79 1.83 10.80
C ALA A 197 15.44 1.46 9.45
N VAL A 198 15.52 0.17 9.17
CA VAL A 198 16.00 -0.38 7.90
C VAL A 198 14.82 -1.08 7.26
N ILE A 199 14.51 -0.71 6.04
CA ILE A 199 13.40 -1.26 5.26
C ILE A 199 14.02 -1.84 3.99
N MET A 200 14.09 -3.17 3.91
CA MET A 200 14.67 -3.92 2.81
C MET A 200 13.59 -4.63 2.02
N THR A 201 13.55 -4.46 0.71
CA THR A 201 12.60 -5.12 -0.18
C THR A 201 13.19 -6.36 -0.83
N GLU A 202 12.37 -7.37 -1.06
CA GLU A 202 12.78 -8.58 -1.79
C GLU A 202 13.14 -8.27 -3.24
N MET A 203 12.30 -7.44 -3.90
CA MET A 203 12.56 -7.04 -5.28
C MET A 203 13.84 -6.19 -5.35
N ILE A 204 14.87 -6.69 -6.05
CA ILE A 204 16.20 -6.09 -6.28
C ILE A 204 16.99 -5.74 -5.00
N HIS A 205 16.60 -6.24 -3.82
CA HIS A 205 17.25 -6.03 -2.51
C HIS A 205 17.41 -4.56 -2.13
N ASP A 206 16.55 -3.68 -2.64
CA ASP A 206 16.66 -2.26 -2.32
C ASP A 206 16.47 -2.04 -0.82
N THR A 207 17.40 -1.30 -0.23
CA THR A 207 17.45 -1.10 1.23
C THR A 207 17.47 0.37 1.55
N ARG A 208 16.43 0.81 2.24
CA ARG A 208 16.35 2.17 2.77
C ARG A 208 16.76 2.19 4.24
N VAL A 209 17.78 2.98 4.57
CA VAL A 209 18.16 3.28 5.96
C VAL A 209 17.48 4.59 6.33
N VAL A 210 16.55 4.53 7.26
CA VAL A 210 15.74 5.64 7.73
C VAL A 210 16.28 6.11 9.07
N PRO A 211 16.99 7.24 9.15
CA PRO A 211 17.37 7.83 10.43
C PRO A 211 16.12 8.23 11.22
N LEU A 212 16.11 7.90 12.53
CA LEU A 212 15.06 8.31 13.47
C LEU A 212 15.57 9.50 14.29
N GLY A 213 14.68 10.48 14.54
CA GLY A 213 14.99 11.69 15.30
C GLY A 213 15.43 12.88 14.43
N ASP A 214 16.11 13.84 15.05
CA ASP A 214 16.36 15.20 14.52
C ASP A 214 17.51 15.31 13.51
N ARG A 215 17.81 14.27 12.75
CA ARG A 215 18.84 14.37 11.72
C ARG A 215 18.39 15.33 10.60
N PRO A 216 19.19 16.34 10.23
CA PRO A 216 18.81 17.27 9.19
C PRO A 216 18.67 16.56 7.83
N PRO A 217 17.73 17.01 6.96
CA PRO A 217 17.59 16.48 5.61
C PRO A 217 18.85 16.79 4.78
N LEU A 218 19.00 16.08 3.67
CA LEU A 218 20.00 16.41 2.65
C LEU A 218 19.68 17.76 1.99
N ASP A 219 20.70 18.38 1.40
CA ASP A 219 20.53 19.55 0.54
C ASP A 219 19.55 19.21 -0.61
N GLU A 220 18.64 20.13 -0.94
CA GLU A 220 17.62 19.94 -1.97
C GLU A 220 18.21 19.69 -3.38
N ALA A 221 19.47 20.08 -3.62
CA ALA A 221 20.18 19.79 -4.86
C ALA A 221 20.57 18.32 -5.02
N ILE A 222 20.52 17.52 -3.94
CA ILE A 222 20.89 16.11 -3.96
C ILE A 222 19.62 15.29 -4.22
N GLY A 223 19.46 14.77 -5.44
CA GLY A 223 18.37 13.85 -5.80
C GLY A 223 18.80 12.39 -5.73
N LEU A 224 18.03 11.57 -5.04
CA LEU A 224 18.26 10.12 -4.89
C LEU A 224 17.17 9.32 -5.59
N TRP A 225 17.48 8.06 -5.95
CA TRP A 225 16.50 7.16 -6.58
C TRP A 225 15.30 6.91 -5.68
N SER A 226 15.54 6.51 -4.42
CA SER A 226 14.50 6.22 -3.43
C SER A 226 14.25 7.39 -2.47
N GLY A 227 14.80 8.57 -2.76
CA GLY A 227 14.70 9.77 -1.93
C GLY A 227 15.52 9.71 -0.64
N ASP A 228 15.40 10.75 0.17
CA ASP A 228 16.04 10.93 1.47
C ASP A 228 14.98 10.75 2.57
N PRO A 229 14.89 9.57 3.23
CA PRO A 229 13.90 9.30 4.26
C PRO A 229 14.30 9.86 5.62
N ARG A 230 13.32 10.33 6.39
CA ARG A 230 13.42 10.69 7.81
C ARG A 230 12.26 10.06 8.56
N GLY A 231 12.54 9.45 9.72
CA GLY A 231 11.53 8.74 10.50
C GLY A 231 11.37 9.26 11.91
N TYR A 232 10.18 9.07 12.44
CA TYR A 232 9.87 9.32 13.85
C TYR A 232 8.70 8.44 14.30
N TRP A 233 8.55 8.25 15.61
CA TRP A 233 7.42 7.57 16.19
C TRP A 233 6.29 8.57 16.50
N ASP A 234 5.08 8.29 16.01
CA ASP A 234 3.83 8.97 16.34
C ASP A 234 2.94 7.97 17.09
N GLY A 235 3.08 7.93 18.41
CA GLY A 235 2.48 6.90 19.23
C GLY A 235 3.00 5.50 18.82
N ASP A 236 2.11 4.62 18.38
CA ASP A 236 2.44 3.26 17.95
C ASP A 236 2.69 3.14 16.44
N THR A 237 2.89 4.25 15.77
CA THR A 237 3.11 4.30 14.33
C THR A 237 4.50 4.81 14.01
N LEU A 238 5.26 4.05 13.23
CA LEU A 238 6.47 4.56 12.58
C LEU A 238 6.06 5.41 11.38
N VAL A 239 6.40 6.69 11.39
CA VAL A 239 6.19 7.62 10.28
C VAL A 239 7.50 7.84 9.57
N VAL A 240 7.50 7.72 8.24
CA VAL A 240 8.66 7.98 7.38
C VAL A 240 8.28 9.01 6.34
N GLU A 241 8.88 10.19 6.41
CA GLU A 241 8.77 11.21 5.38
C GLU A 241 9.97 11.14 4.44
N THR A 242 9.72 11.08 3.14
CA THR A 242 10.76 10.96 2.12
C THR A 242 10.64 12.11 1.12
N ARG A 243 11.76 12.78 0.88
CA ARG A 243 11.92 13.91 -0.07
C ARG A 243 13.13 13.67 -0.95
N ASN A 244 13.56 14.65 -1.69
CA ASN A 244 14.79 14.62 -2.49
C ASN A 244 14.86 13.46 -3.50
N PHE A 245 13.77 13.22 -4.20
CA PHE A 245 13.77 12.30 -5.34
C PHE A 245 14.46 12.93 -6.55
N ASN A 246 15.12 12.12 -7.36
CA ASN A 246 15.84 12.62 -8.55
C ASN A 246 14.95 12.94 -9.75
N GLY A 247 13.64 12.73 -9.66
CA GLY A 247 12.68 12.95 -10.75
C GLY A 247 12.71 11.89 -11.85
N LEU A 248 13.61 10.92 -11.76
CA LEU A 248 13.74 9.81 -12.72
C LEU A 248 13.13 8.51 -12.17
N THR A 249 12.73 8.50 -10.91
CA THR A 249 12.14 7.36 -10.22
C THR A 249 10.63 7.44 -10.26
N GLN A 250 10.01 6.38 -10.71
CA GLN A 250 8.58 6.19 -10.71
C GLN A 250 8.21 5.30 -9.53
N SER A 251 7.86 5.88 -8.44
CA SER A 251 7.50 5.14 -7.21
C SER A 251 6.02 4.74 -7.17
N PHE A 252 5.33 4.82 -8.27
CA PHE A 252 3.90 4.53 -8.32
C PHE A 252 3.49 3.91 -9.65
N SER A 253 4.07 2.78 -9.98
CA SER A 253 3.72 1.98 -11.15
C SER A 253 3.41 2.85 -12.39
N ALA A 254 2.28 2.70 -13.03
CA ALA A 254 1.92 3.41 -14.26
C ALA A 254 1.68 4.94 -14.10
N PHE A 255 1.92 5.52 -12.92
CA PHE A 255 1.56 6.91 -12.60
C PHE A 255 2.81 7.71 -12.22
N GLY A 256 3.55 8.17 -13.17
CA GLY A 256 4.75 8.97 -12.94
C GLY A 256 4.50 10.19 -12.05
N THR A 257 5.44 10.47 -11.16
CA THR A 257 5.44 11.63 -10.28
C THR A 257 6.70 12.47 -10.48
N SER A 258 6.73 13.69 -9.96
CA SER A 258 7.86 14.59 -10.09
C SER A 258 8.95 14.35 -9.03
N LYS A 259 10.07 15.07 -9.15
CA LYS A 259 11.09 15.15 -8.11
C LYS A 259 10.59 15.89 -6.86
N ASP A 260 9.56 16.74 -7.01
CA ASP A 260 9.05 17.63 -5.96
C ASP A 260 8.04 16.92 -5.05
N LYS A 261 7.78 15.64 -5.30
CA LYS A 261 6.88 14.85 -4.44
C LYS A 261 7.40 14.73 -3.02
N VAL A 262 6.48 14.76 -2.08
CA VAL A 262 6.68 14.36 -0.70
C VAL A 262 5.91 13.07 -0.48
N LEU A 263 6.60 12.06 0.01
CA LEU A 263 5.99 10.79 0.39
C LEU A 263 6.00 10.66 1.91
N THR A 264 4.83 10.44 2.50
CA THR A 264 4.67 10.08 3.90
C THR A 264 4.19 8.65 4.00
N GLU A 265 4.94 7.80 4.67
CA GLU A 265 4.62 6.39 4.93
C GLU A 265 4.34 6.19 6.42
N ARG A 266 3.36 5.37 6.76
CA ARG A 266 2.95 5.08 8.13
C ARG A 266 2.83 3.58 8.32
N PHE A 267 3.59 3.04 9.25
CA PHE A 267 3.60 1.61 9.58
C PHE A 267 3.03 1.42 10.99
N SER A 268 1.87 0.80 11.09
CA SER A 268 1.19 0.56 12.37
C SER A 268 0.91 -0.94 12.52
N ARG A 269 1.40 -1.57 13.58
CA ARG A 269 1.08 -2.96 13.85
C ARG A 269 -0.30 -3.05 14.48
N ILE A 270 -1.27 -3.55 13.75
CA ILE A 270 -2.69 -3.59 14.13
C ILE A 270 -3.16 -4.98 14.57
N GLY A 271 -2.26 -5.95 14.56
CA GLY A 271 -2.53 -7.32 14.96
C GLY A 271 -1.23 -8.12 15.10
N PRO A 272 -1.31 -9.36 15.63
CA PRO A 272 -0.12 -10.21 15.82
C PRO A 272 0.59 -10.51 14.48
N TYR A 273 -0.17 -10.57 13.40
CA TYR A 273 0.28 -10.93 12.05
C TYR A 273 0.01 -9.85 11.02
N THR A 274 -0.33 -8.60 11.43
CA THR A 274 -0.74 -7.56 10.49
C THR A 274 -0.09 -6.23 10.82
N VAL A 275 0.57 -5.64 9.82
CA VAL A 275 0.99 -4.25 9.79
C VAL A 275 0.10 -3.51 8.79
N ASN A 276 -0.53 -2.45 9.23
CA ASN A 276 -1.21 -1.52 8.33
C ASN A 276 -0.17 -0.56 7.76
N TYR A 277 0.06 -0.65 6.45
CA TYR A 277 0.91 0.27 5.73
C TYR A 277 0.03 1.28 5.01
N GLU A 278 0.13 2.54 5.43
CA GLU A 278 -0.52 3.66 4.76
C GLU A 278 0.55 4.56 4.16
N TRP A 279 0.31 5.07 2.97
CA TRP A 279 1.18 6.05 2.37
C TRP A 279 0.39 7.19 1.72
N THR A 280 0.98 8.37 1.74
CA THR A 280 0.44 9.57 1.09
C THR A 280 1.51 10.18 0.20
N ILE A 281 1.15 10.44 -1.06
CA ILE A 281 1.94 11.22 -2.00
C ILE A 281 1.31 12.60 -2.13
N GLU A 282 2.13 13.63 -1.93
CA GLU A 282 1.83 15.02 -2.25
C GLU A 282 2.77 15.45 -3.37
N ASP A 283 2.22 15.69 -4.57
CA ASP A 283 2.98 16.14 -5.74
C ASP A 283 2.18 17.15 -6.53
N PRO A 284 2.15 18.42 -6.07
CA PRO A 284 1.34 19.47 -6.69
C PRO A 284 1.81 19.86 -8.09
N SER A 285 2.98 19.40 -8.53
CA SER A 285 3.45 19.60 -9.90
C SER A 285 2.95 18.53 -10.88
N THR A 286 2.35 17.45 -10.37
CA THR A 286 1.81 16.35 -11.17
C THR A 286 0.31 16.19 -11.00
N PHE A 287 -0.19 16.24 -9.77
CA PHE A 287 -1.59 15.95 -9.43
C PHE A 287 -2.29 17.17 -8.81
N ALA A 288 -3.59 17.31 -9.09
CA ALA A 288 -4.43 18.36 -8.53
C ALA A 288 -4.71 18.17 -7.03
N ASP A 289 -4.51 16.98 -6.49
CA ASP A 289 -4.71 16.65 -5.07
C ASP A 289 -3.72 15.56 -4.64
N LYS A 290 -3.60 15.32 -3.33
CA LYS A 290 -2.79 14.23 -2.78
C LYS A 290 -3.44 12.87 -3.04
N ILE A 291 -2.64 11.83 -2.89
CA ILE A 291 -3.08 10.44 -3.01
C ILE A 291 -2.73 9.73 -1.71
N THR A 292 -3.72 9.12 -1.06
CA THR A 292 -3.46 8.24 0.08
C THR A 292 -3.96 6.83 -0.22
N ALA A 293 -3.14 5.84 0.10
CA ALA A 293 -3.51 4.43 -0.02
C ALA A 293 -3.18 3.65 1.25
N ILE A 294 -3.91 2.56 1.46
CA ILE A 294 -3.71 1.63 2.57
C ILE A 294 -3.49 0.24 1.99
N VAL A 295 -2.37 -0.38 2.35
CA VAL A 295 -1.98 -1.73 1.95
C VAL A 295 -1.67 -2.53 3.21
N PRO A 296 -2.61 -3.34 3.71
CA PRO A 296 -2.32 -4.23 4.84
C PRO A 296 -1.24 -5.24 4.46
N MET A 297 -0.26 -5.41 5.35
CA MET A 297 0.83 -6.37 5.19
C MET A 297 0.63 -7.53 6.16
N THR A 298 0.90 -8.75 5.70
CA THR A 298 0.79 -9.96 6.51
C THR A 298 2.18 -10.46 6.90
N LYS A 299 2.35 -10.89 8.14
CA LYS A 299 3.61 -11.45 8.62
C LYS A 299 3.95 -12.74 7.89
N VAL A 300 5.19 -12.87 7.47
CA VAL A 300 5.74 -14.09 6.88
C VAL A 300 6.65 -14.77 7.91
N ASP A 301 6.40 -16.07 8.12
CA ASP A 301 7.28 -16.90 8.94
C ASP A 301 8.39 -17.47 8.04
N GLY A 302 9.55 -16.86 8.09
CA GLY A 302 10.69 -17.28 7.27
C GLY A 302 11.67 -16.15 7.00
N GLU A 303 12.72 -16.50 6.27
CA GLU A 303 13.72 -15.56 5.78
C GLU A 303 13.30 -15.04 4.41
N MET A 304 13.71 -13.83 4.10
CA MET A 304 13.54 -13.26 2.77
C MET A 304 14.70 -13.74 1.90
N TYR A 305 14.39 -14.29 0.74
CA TYR A 305 15.38 -14.76 -0.24
C TYR A 305 15.54 -13.74 -1.36
N GLU A 306 16.70 -13.79 -1.99
CA GLU A 306 17.00 -13.03 -3.21
C GLU A 306 16.29 -13.59 -4.45
#